data_b011cf7e2d404fbf4b0845fe736adc21
#
_entry.id   b011cf7e2d404fbf4b0845fe736adc21
#
_cell.length_a   1.000
_cell.length_b   1.000
_cell.length_c   1.000
_cell.angle_alpha   90.00
_cell.angle_beta   90.00
_cell.angle_gamma   90.00
#
_symmetry.space_group_name_H-M   'P 1'
#
loop_
_entity.id
_entity.type
_entity.pdbx_description
1 polymer ?
#
loop_
_entity_poly.entity_id
_entity_poly.type
_entity_poly.pdbx_seq_one_letter_code
_entity_poly.pdbx_strand_id
1 'polypeptide(L)'
;MSRTYAIPDLHGRLDLLDRAIDAVARHAGGMASTVITLGDYVDRGPHSRQVIERLMNWRPDGLKVVNLKGNHEAMMGAVCENRAELDWWIRNGGGETLASYEQSPVLPDLRAIPSDHLDWIANLPLLHVDRHRVFVHAAVDPKIPLERQNEETLLWKRYPGGVDVGHGHRHVVHGHHANAQAPIAGKHKTNLDGLAWKTGRLVIGVFDDGRPGGASEYLEVSGHEM
;
A
#
# COMPACT_ATOMS: atom_id res chain seq x y z
N MET A 1 1.03 21.13 14.07
CA MET A 1 -0.12 20.73 13.23
C MET A 1 0.05 19.26 12.92
N SER A 2 -1.01 18.45 13.03
CA SER A 2 -0.93 17.02 12.72
C SER A 2 -0.68 16.78 11.22
N ARG A 3 -0.05 15.65 10.91
CA ARG A 3 0.28 15.26 9.53
C ARG A 3 -0.17 13.84 9.26
N THR A 4 -0.49 13.58 8.01
CA THR A 4 -0.70 12.24 7.50
C THR A 4 0.42 11.89 6.53
N TYR A 5 1.00 10.71 6.67
CA TYR A 5 2.03 10.15 5.79
C TYR A 5 1.41 9.00 5.01
N ALA A 6 1.61 8.96 3.70
CA ALA A 6 1.16 7.83 2.87
C ALA A 6 2.37 7.10 2.28
N ILE A 7 2.49 5.81 2.57
CA ILE A 7 3.54 4.92 2.06
C ILE A 7 2.89 4.04 0.99
N PRO A 8 3.36 4.08 -0.26
CA PRO A 8 2.82 3.28 -1.35
C PRO A 8 3.30 1.81 -1.33
N ASP A 9 3.03 1.13 -2.43
CA ASP A 9 3.34 -0.25 -2.75
C ASP A 9 4.77 -0.65 -2.36
N LEU A 10 4.90 -1.69 -1.52
CA LEU A 10 6.18 -2.15 -0.96
C LEU A 10 6.72 -3.40 -1.66
N HIS A 11 5.83 -4.33 -2.00
CA HIS A 11 6.19 -5.55 -2.69
C HIS A 11 7.43 -6.25 -2.11
N GLY A 12 7.34 -6.72 -0.87
CA GLY A 12 8.41 -7.47 -0.23
C GLY A 12 9.71 -6.69 0.06
N ARG A 13 9.71 -5.35 -0.06
CA ARG A 13 10.88 -4.49 0.19
C ARG A 13 10.94 -4.04 1.65
N LEU A 14 11.34 -4.97 2.52
CA LEU A 14 11.55 -4.67 3.95
C LEU A 14 12.58 -3.55 4.18
N ASP A 15 13.64 -3.53 3.37
CA ASP A 15 14.69 -2.51 3.44
C ASP A 15 14.13 -1.08 3.21
N LEU A 16 13.20 -0.94 2.27
CA LEU A 16 12.55 0.34 2.01
C LEU A 16 11.51 0.69 3.08
N LEU A 17 10.78 -0.32 3.58
CA LEU A 17 9.83 -0.12 4.68
C LEU A 17 10.54 0.42 5.94
N ASP A 18 11.62 -0.21 6.37
CA ASP A 18 12.36 0.23 7.55
C ASP A 18 12.92 1.64 7.38
N ARG A 19 13.48 1.97 6.21
CA ARG A 19 13.92 3.34 5.89
C ARG A 19 12.77 4.34 5.88
N ALA A 20 11.59 3.94 5.38
CA ALA A 20 10.39 4.80 5.38
C ALA A 20 9.90 5.06 6.80
N ILE A 21 9.87 4.03 7.65
CA ILE A 21 9.53 4.14 9.08
C ILE A 21 10.46 5.16 9.77
N ASP A 22 11.76 5.02 9.57
CA ASP A 22 12.75 5.92 10.13
C ASP A 22 12.61 7.37 9.61
N ALA A 23 12.36 7.54 8.31
CA ALA A 23 12.17 8.85 7.70
C ALA A 23 10.92 9.54 8.26
N VAL A 24 9.81 8.81 8.37
CA VAL A 24 8.56 9.30 8.97
C VAL A 24 8.77 9.68 10.44
N ALA A 25 9.41 8.83 11.24
CA ALA A 25 9.66 9.08 12.65
C ALA A 25 10.50 10.36 12.87
N ARG A 26 11.59 10.50 12.10
CA ARG A 26 12.43 11.73 12.15
C ARG A 26 11.64 12.97 11.72
N HIS A 27 10.88 12.88 10.63
CA HIS A 27 10.14 14.02 10.11
C HIS A 27 8.95 14.41 11.00
N ALA A 28 8.28 13.45 11.62
CA ALA A 28 7.21 13.72 12.59
C ALA A 28 7.74 14.41 13.84
N GLY A 29 8.99 14.14 14.26
CA GLY A 29 9.63 14.83 15.38
C GLY A 29 8.85 14.74 16.69
N GLY A 30 8.15 13.61 16.92
CA GLY A 30 7.30 13.41 18.11
C GLY A 30 5.90 14.05 18.01
N MET A 31 5.55 14.69 16.88
CA MET A 31 4.19 15.20 16.67
C MET A 31 3.21 14.05 16.40
N ALA A 32 2.06 14.11 17.08
CA ALA A 32 0.96 13.17 16.80
C ALA A 32 0.56 13.23 15.32
N SER A 33 0.65 12.10 14.63
CA SER A 33 0.45 12.01 13.18
C SER A 33 -0.19 10.68 12.81
N THR A 34 -0.67 10.57 11.57
CA THR A 34 -1.21 9.31 11.01
C THR A 34 -0.27 8.79 9.93
N VAL A 35 -0.01 7.50 9.92
CA VAL A 35 0.70 6.81 8.83
C VAL A 35 -0.26 5.85 8.17
N ILE A 36 -0.39 5.96 6.84
CA ILE A 36 -1.25 5.11 6.03
C ILE A 36 -0.36 4.37 5.03
N THR A 37 -0.36 3.05 5.06
CA THR A 37 0.26 2.24 4.00
C THR A 37 -0.83 1.86 2.99
N LEU A 38 -0.55 1.99 1.69
CA LEU A 38 -1.57 1.93 0.64
C LEU A 38 -1.83 0.52 0.09
N GLY A 39 -1.26 -0.54 0.69
CA GLY A 39 -1.39 -1.92 0.21
C GLY A 39 -0.20 -2.38 -0.60
N ASP A 40 -0.33 -3.59 -1.19
CA ASP A 40 0.69 -4.28 -1.97
C ASP A 40 2.00 -4.47 -1.18
N TYR A 41 1.89 -5.19 -0.07
CA TYR A 41 3.01 -5.52 0.82
C TYR A 41 3.76 -6.75 0.34
N VAL A 42 3.04 -7.69 -0.29
CA VAL A 42 3.53 -8.99 -0.74
C VAL A 42 3.88 -8.99 -2.23
N ASP A 43 4.52 -10.08 -2.67
CA ASP A 43 4.87 -10.42 -4.03
C ASP A 43 6.05 -9.63 -4.61
N ARG A 44 6.70 -10.16 -5.63
CA ARG A 44 7.79 -9.57 -6.42
C ARG A 44 9.12 -9.42 -5.68
N GLY A 45 9.11 -8.92 -4.47
CA GLY A 45 10.31 -8.75 -3.65
C GLY A 45 10.51 -9.88 -2.64
N PRO A 46 11.73 -10.00 -2.07
CA PRO A 46 12.15 -11.21 -1.37
C PRO A 46 11.63 -11.35 0.07
N HIS A 47 11.07 -10.31 0.68
CA HIS A 47 10.80 -10.29 2.12
C HIS A 47 9.32 -10.03 2.47
N SER A 48 8.39 -10.62 1.70
CA SER A 48 6.93 -10.44 1.90
C SER A 48 6.49 -10.82 3.31
N ARG A 49 6.94 -11.98 3.82
CA ARG A 49 6.68 -12.42 5.19
C ARG A 49 7.12 -11.38 6.22
N GLN A 50 8.36 -10.91 6.11
CA GLN A 50 8.94 -9.98 7.07
C GLN A 50 8.28 -8.59 7.00
N VAL A 51 7.81 -8.16 5.81
CA VAL A 51 7.01 -6.93 5.66
C VAL A 51 5.69 -7.05 6.40
N ILE A 52 4.97 -8.19 6.26
CA ILE A 52 3.74 -8.47 7.01
C ILE A 52 4.03 -8.42 8.52
N GLU A 53 5.00 -9.19 9.01
CA GLU A 53 5.38 -9.24 10.43
C GLU A 53 5.75 -7.85 10.98
N ARG A 54 6.46 -7.05 10.17
CA ARG A 54 6.86 -5.69 10.53
C ARG A 54 5.66 -4.76 10.68
N LEU A 55 4.70 -4.80 9.74
CA LEU A 55 3.49 -3.98 9.78
C LEU A 55 2.50 -4.42 10.87
N MET A 56 2.34 -5.74 11.05
CA MET A 56 1.51 -6.30 12.13
C MET A 56 1.96 -5.85 13.52
N ASN A 57 3.27 -5.70 13.72
CA ASN A 57 3.85 -5.36 15.02
C ASN A 57 4.24 -3.89 15.18
N TRP A 58 4.08 -3.07 14.14
CA TRP A 58 4.48 -1.67 14.19
C TRP A 58 3.48 -0.84 15.00
N ARG A 59 3.88 -0.48 16.21
CA ARG A 59 3.08 0.32 17.18
C ARG A 59 3.93 1.48 17.71
N PRO A 60 4.23 2.49 16.87
CA PRO A 60 5.06 3.61 17.28
C PRO A 60 4.31 4.57 18.22
N ASP A 61 5.02 5.13 19.20
CA ASP A 61 4.47 6.17 20.07
C ASP A 61 4.13 7.44 19.26
N GLY A 62 2.95 8.00 19.52
CA GLY A 62 2.49 9.23 18.88
C GLY A 62 2.06 9.10 17.41
N LEU A 63 2.17 7.93 16.79
CA LEU A 63 1.73 7.69 15.41
C LEU A 63 0.57 6.69 15.37
N LYS A 64 -0.53 7.09 14.74
CA LYS A 64 -1.62 6.16 14.38
C LYS A 64 -1.26 5.48 13.05
N VAL A 65 -1.19 4.16 13.04
CA VAL A 65 -0.92 3.38 11.82
C VAL A 65 -2.20 2.79 11.27
N VAL A 66 -2.42 2.94 9.96
CA VAL A 66 -3.52 2.34 9.19
C VAL A 66 -2.92 1.63 7.99
N ASN A 67 -3.06 0.30 7.94
CA ASN A 67 -2.60 -0.48 6.79
C ASN A 67 -3.81 -0.80 5.91
N LEU A 68 -3.78 -0.40 4.63
CA LEU A 68 -4.84 -0.70 3.66
C LEU A 68 -4.55 -2.02 2.94
N LYS A 69 -5.58 -2.66 2.42
CA LYS A 69 -5.45 -3.84 1.55
C LYS A 69 -5.09 -3.42 0.13
N GLY A 70 -4.12 -4.09 -0.48
CA GLY A 70 -3.85 -4.05 -1.90
C GLY A 70 -4.42 -5.26 -2.65
N ASN A 71 -4.38 -5.23 -3.97
CA ASN A 71 -4.84 -6.36 -4.77
C ASN A 71 -3.93 -7.60 -4.62
N HIS A 72 -2.66 -7.43 -4.31
CA HIS A 72 -1.75 -8.56 -4.06
C HIS A 72 -2.09 -9.29 -2.75
N GLU A 73 -2.49 -8.62 -1.70
CA GLU A 73 -3.05 -9.25 -0.50
C GLU A 73 -4.36 -9.99 -0.79
N ALA A 74 -5.22 -9.41 -1.64
CA ALA A 74 -6.46 -10.09 -2.05
C ALA A 74 -6.19 -11.34 -2.89
N MET A 75 -5.17 -11.33 -3.78
CA MET A 75 -4.73 -12.51 -4.53
C MET A 75 -4.23 -13.61 -3.60
N MET A 76 -3.31 -13.29 -2.70
CA MET A 76 -2.76 -14.23 -1.73
C MET A 76 -3.86 -14.88 -0.89
N GLY A 77 -4.77 -14.08 -0.33
CA GLY A 77 -5.91 -14.59 0.47
C GLY A 77 -6.84 -15.49 -0.35
N ALA A 78 -7.17 -15.12 -1.58
CA ALA A 78 -8.04 -15.91 -2.44
C ALA A 78 -7.43 -17.28 -2.79
N VAL A 79 -6.12 -17.35 -3.04
CA VAL A 79 -5.41 -18.63 -3.32
C VAL A 79 -5.33 -19.48 -2.06
N CYS A 80 -4.98 -18.92 -0.92
CA CYS A 80 -4.92 -19.66 0.35
C CYS A 80 -6.29 -20.22 0.79
N GLU A 81 -7.39 -19.59 0.39
CA GLU A 81 -8.76 -20.06 0.62
C GLU A 81 -9.31 -20.94 -0.52
N ASN A 82 -8.50 -21.36 -1.48
CA ASN A 82 -8.90 -22.12 -2.68
C ASN A 82 -10.01 -21.42 -3.52
N ARG A 83 -10.04 -20.09 -3.55
CA ARG A 83 -10.97 -19.28 -4.36
C ARG A 83 -10.35 -18.77 -5.66
N ALA A 84 -9.03 -19.00 -5.85
CA ALA A 84 -8.29 -18.60 -7.04
C ALA A 84 -7.16 -19.58 -7.33
N GLU A 85 -6.70 -19.58 -8.59
CA GLU A 85 -5.66 -20.48 -9.08
C GLU A 85 -4.26 -20.05 -8.61
N LEU A 86 -3.47 -21.01 -8.13
CA LEU A 86 -2.08 -20.78 -7.69
C LEU A 86 -1.22 -20.17 -8.81
N ASP A 87 -1.31 -20.71 -10.03
CA ASP A 87 -0.53 -20.25 -11.18
C ASP A 87 -0.81 -18.79 -11.54
N TRP A 88 -2.02 -18.33 -11.32
CA TRP A 88 -2.34 -16.91 -11.50
C TRP A 88 -1.58 -16.02 -10.53
N TRP A 89 -1.51 -16.39 -9.24
CA TRP A 89 -0.76 -15.66 -8.24
C TRP A 89 0.75 -15.70 -8.48
N ILE A 90 1.29 -16.89 -8.82
CA ILE A 90 2.72 -17.06 -9.17
C ILE A 90 3.12 -16.12 -10.30
N ARG A 91 2.34 -16.02 -11.38
CA ARG A 91 2.60 -15.11 -12.52
C ARG A 91 2.57 -13.63 -12.12
N ASN A 92 1.97 -13.28 -11.00
CA ASN A 92 1.92 -11.92 -10.46
C ASN A 92 3.00 -11.63 -9.39
N GLY A 93 3.89 -12.59 -9.13
CA GLY A 93 5.00 -12.42 -8.19
C GLY A 93 4.81 -13.15 -6.86
N GLY A 94 3.79 -14.04 -6.76
CA GLY A 94 3.53 -14.83 -5.55
C GLY A 94 4.62 -15.86 -5.24
N GLY A 95 5.46 -16.18 -6.22
CA GLY A 95 6.60 -17.09 -6.03
C GLY A 95 7.60 -16.57 -5.00
N GLU A 96 7.89 -15.28 -5.03
CA GLU A 96 8.77 -14.61 -4.07
C GLU A 96 8.14 -14.54 -2.68
N THR A 97 6.82 -14.40 -2.60
CA THR A 97 6.11 -14.50 -1.32
C THR A 97 6.23 -15.90 -0.74
N LEU A 98 5.96 -16.94 -1.52
CA LEU A 98 6.14 -18.34 -1.08
C LEU A 98 7.58 -18.61 -0.63
N ALA A 99 8.56 -18.14 -1.38
CA ALA A 99 9.97 -18.26 -1.00
C ALA A 99 10.28 -17.58 0.34
N SER A 100 9.64 -16.43 0.64
CA SER A 100 9.80 -15.75 1.93
C SER A 100 9.23 -16.54 3.12
N TYR A 101 8.31 -17.47 2.86
CA TYR A 101 7.80 -18.46 3.82
C TYR A 101 8.49 -19.83 3.71
N GLU A 102 9.63 -19.89 3.02
CA GLU A 102 10.41 -21.12 2.80
C GLU A 102 9.65 -22.21 2.00
N GLN A 103 8.66 -21.78 1.19
CA GLN A 103 7.87 -22.69 0.35
C GLN A 103 8.36 -22.69 -1.10
N SER A 104 8.31 -23.87 -1.74
CA SER A 104 8.56 -23.99 -3.18
C SER A 104 7.39 -23.41 -3.97
N PRO A 105 7.62 -22.59 -5.00
CA PRO A 105 6.54 -22.10 -5.85
C PRO A 105 5.92 -23.20 -6.75
N VAL A 106 6.58 -24.35 -6.89
CA VAL A 106 6.10 -25.47 -7.74
C VAL A 106 5.09 -26.35 -7.00
N LEU A 107 5.35 -26.64 -5.74
CA LEU A 107 4.50 -27.48 -4.88
C LEU A 107 4.46 -26.87 -3.47
N PRO A 108 3.82 -25.70 -3.27
CA PRO A 108 3.79 -25.09 -1.96
C PRO A 108 2.80 -25.78 -1.03
N ASP A 109 3.15 -25.92 0.25
CA ASP A 109 2.17 -26.17 1.29
C ASP A 109 1.66 -24.81 1.81
N LEU A 110 0.54 -24.35 1.29
CA LEU A 110 -0.05 -23.07 1.66
C LEU A 110 -0.45 -23.01 3.15
N ARG A 111 -0.60 -24.17 3.83
CA ARG A 111 -0.87 -24.25 5.27
C ARG A 111 0.34 -23.87 6.13
N ALA A 112 1.53 -23.79 5.52
CA ALA A 112 2.72 -23.28 6.19
C ALA A 112 2.72 -21.74 6.34
N ILE A 113 1.82 -21.03 5.63
CA ILE A 113 1.59 -19.61 5.86
C ILE A 113 0.81 -19.47 7.18
N PRO A 114 1.31 -18.70 8.15
CA PRO A 114 0.67 -18.55 9.44
C PRO A 114 -0.76 -18.00 9.33
N SER A 115 -1.70 -18.59 10.07
CA SER A 115 -3.10 -18.18 10.01
C SER A 115 -3.32 -16.74 10.48
N ASP A 116 -2.53 -16.25 11.43
CA ASP A 116 -2.58 -14.87 11.90
C ASP A 116 -2.16 -13.85 10.82
N HIS A 117 -1.26 -14.23 9.90
CA HIS A 117 -0.94 -13.42 8.73
C HIS A 117 -2.13 -13.34 7.76
N LEU A 118 -2.79 -14.47 7.49
CA LEU A 118 -3.98 -14.52 6.64
C LEU A 118 -5.15 -13.76 7.26
N ASP A 119 -5.37 -13.91 8.57
CA ASP A 119 -6.38 -13.17 9.32
C ASP A 119 -6.11 -11.65 9.28
N TRP A 120 -4.83 -11.25 9.43
CA TRP A 120 -4.46 -9.84 9.32
C TRP A 120 -4.77 -9.29 7.92
N ILE A 121 -4.36 -9.99 6.86
CA ILE A 121 -4.64 -9.64 5.46
C ILE A 121 -6.15 -9.56 5.20
N ALA A 122 -6.92 -10.53 5.69
CA ALA A 122 -8.37 -10.57 5.50
C ALA A 122 -9.07 -9.34 6.10
N ASN A 123 -8.58 -8.87 7.26
CA ASN A 123 -9.16 -7.76 8.02
C ASN A 123 -8.60 -6.36 7.66
N LEU A 124 -7.71 -6.24 6.69
CA LEU A 124 -7.22 -4.95 6.23
C LEU A 124 -8.36 -4.11 5.64
N PRO A 125 -8.52 -2.83 6.05
CA PRO A 125 -9.49 -1.93 5.46
C PRO A 125 -9.14 -1.63 4.00
N LEU A 126 -10.18 -1.41 3.17
CA LEU A 126 -10.04 -1.13 1.74
C LEU A 126 -9.73 0.35 1.45
N LEU A 127 -10.11 1.25 2.35
CA LEU A 127 -9.86 2.69 2.24
C LEU A 127 -9.79 3.33 3.63
N HIS A 128 -9.17 4.50 3.68
CA HIS A 128 -9.21 5.40 4.82
C HIS A 128 -9.66 6.80 4.38
N VAL A 129 -10.48 7.44 5.18
CA VAL A 129 -11.02 8.78 4.86
C VAL A 129 -10.71 9.75 5.99
N ASP A 130 -10.10 10.87 5.65
CA ASP A 130 -10.01 12.03 6.53
C ASP A 130 -10.93 13.17 6.06
N ARG A 131 -10.84 14.33 6.69
CA ARG A 131 -11.64 15.50 6.33
C ARG A 131 -11.45 15.91 4.86
N HIS A 132 -10.25 15.78 4.32
CA HIS A 132 -9.81 16.37 3.04
C HIS A 132 -9.45 15.34 1.99
N ARG A 133 -9.27 14.04 2.37
CA ARG A 133 -8.69 13.03 1.50
C ARG A 133 -9.38 11.69 1.62
N VAL A 134 -9.24 10.91 0.55
CA VAL A 134 -9.49 9.47 0.54
C VAL A 134 -8.17 8.79 0.19
N PHE A 135 -7.73 7.89 1.05
CA PHE A 135 -6.58 7.01 0.81
C PHE A 135 -7.12 5.64 0.41
N VAL A 136 -6.64 5.12 -0.68
CA VAL A 136 -7.12 3.88 -1.28
C VAL A 136 -5.96 3.22 -2.03
N HIS A 137 -6.00 1.89 -2.19
CA HIS A 137 -4.95 1.23 -2.96
C HIS A 137 -4.98 1.65 -4.44
N ALA A 138 -6.10 1.45 -5.15
CA ALA A 138 -6.16 1.67 -6.59
C ALA A 138 -7.00 2.89 -6.99
N ALA A 139 -8.30 2.86 -6.79
CA ALA A 139 -9.18 3.93 -7.25
C ALA A 139 -10.49 4.01 -6.43
N VAL A 140 -11.21 5.12 -6.60
CA VAL A 140 -12.62 5.25 -6.20
C VAL A 140 -13.46 5.64 -7.41
N ASP A 141 -14.70 5.23 -7.44
CA ASP A 141 -15.67 5.77 -8.41
C ASP A 141 -16.25 7.08 -7.85
N PRO A 142 -16.03 8.24 -8.52
CA PRO A 142 -16.47 9.53 -8.02
C PRO A 142 -18.01 9.69 -7.98
N LYS A 143 -18.75 8.79 -8.64
CA LYS A 143 -20.20 8.81 -8.70
C LYS A 143 -20.89 7.95 -7.64
N ILE A 144 -20.12 7.09 -6.98
CA ILE A 144 -20.62 6.13 -5.98
C ILE A 144 -20.21 6.61 -4.58
N PRO A 145 -21.10 6.69 -3.59
CA PRO A 145 -20.73 7.00 -2.20
C PRO A 145 -19.62 6.10 -1.69
N LEU A 146 -18.72 6.61 -0.82
CA LEU A 146 -17.55 5.87 -0.33
C LEU A 146 -17.94 4.57 0.39
N GLU A 147 -19.07 4.57 1.07
CA GLU A 147 -19.62 3.43 1.81
C GLU A 147 -20.20 2.33 0.88
N ARG A 148 -20.34 2.62 -0.42
CA ARG A 148 -20.89 1.73 -1.44
C ARG A 148 -19.91 1.39 -2.54
N GLN A 149 -18.65 1.78 -2.39
CA GLN A 149 -17.59 1.39 -3.31
C GLN A 149 -17.44 -0.15 -3.29
N ASN A 150 -17.22 -0.75 -4.44
CA ASN A 150 -16.93 -2.18 -4.51
C ASN A 150 -15.43 -2.46 -4.43
N GLU A 151 -15.09 -3.66 -3.99
CA GLU A 151 -13.71 -4.10 -3.80
C GLU A 151 -12.91 -4.08 -5.13
N GLU A 152 -13.53 -4.45 -6.24
CA GLU A 152 -12.91 -4.42 -7.57
C GLU A 152 -12.44 -3.01 -7.94
N THR A 153 -13.26 -1.99 -7.66
CA THR A 153 -12.86 -0.60 -7.89
C THR A 153 -11.71 -0.18 -6.97
N LEU A 154 -11.83 -0.52 -5.69
CA LEU A 154 -10.85 -0.06 -4.68
C LEU A 154 -9.48 -0.72 -4.84
N LEU A 155 -9.42 -1.96 -5.35
CA LEU A 155 -8.18 -2.74 -5.45
C LEU A 155 -7.60 -2.87 -6.86
N TRP A 156 -8.42 -2.76 -7.93
CA TRP A 156 -7.99 -3.14 -9.27
C TRP A 156 -8.16 -2.06 -10.33
N LYS A 157 -9.11 -1.15 -10.14
CA LYS A 157 -9.44 -0.16 -11.16
C LYS A 157 -8.28 0.79 -11.41
N ARG A 158 -7.98 1.01 -12.69
CA ARG A 158 -7.04 2.04 -13.12
C ARG A 158 -7.79 3.25 -13.68
N TYR A 159 -7.36 4.44 -13.29
CA TYR A 159 -7.87 5.65 -13.91
C TYR A 159 -7.39 5.73 -15.36
N PRO A 160 -8.29 6.05 -16.32
CA PRO A 160 -7.86 6.33 -17.70
C PRO A 160 -6.81 7.45 -17.74
N GLY A 161 -5.92 7.40 -18.74
CA GLY A 161 -4.90 8.43 -18.93
C GLY A 161 -5.50 9.84 -19.02
N GLY A 162 -4.88 10.80 -18.34
CA GLY A 162 -5.35 12.19 -18.29
C GLY A 162 -6.54 12.47 -17.38
N VAL A 163 -7.17 11.44 -16.79
CA VAL A 163 -8.26 11.64 -15.83
C VAL A 163 -7.70 12.04 -14.47
N ASP A 164 -8.07 13.22 -14.01
CA ASP A 164 -7.70 13.77 -12.69
C ASP A 164 -8.99 14.08 -11.91
N VAL A 165 -9.47 13.08 -11.16
CA VAL A 165 -10.71 13.16 -10.40
C VAL A 165 -10.48 12.80 -8.93
N GLY A 166 -11.10 13.57 -8.04
CA GLY A 166 -11.21 13.27 -6.62
C GLY A 166 -12.55 12.58 -6.30
N HIS A 167 -12.93 12.60 -5.04
CA HIS A 167 -14.25 12.16 -4.60
C HIS A 167 -14.97 13.30 -3.84
N GLY A 168 -15.90 13.96 -4.52
CA GLY A 168 -16.51 15.20 -4.02
C GLY A 168 -15.45 16.29 -3.84
N HIS A 169 -15.32 16.81 -2.63
CA HIS A 169 -14.28 17.79 -2.27
C HIS A 169 -12.95 17.17 -1.85
N ARG A 170 -12.88 15.85 -1.75
CA ARG A 170 -11.71 15.14 -1.24
C ARG A 170 -10.73 14.80 -2.34
N HIS A 171 -9.46 15.00 -2.05
CA HIS A 171 -8.34 14.57 -2.87
C HIS A 171 -8.12 13.06 -2.70
N VAL A 172 -7.88 12.34 -3.78
CA VAL A 172 -7.62 10.88 -3.74
C VAL A 172 -6.12 10.63 -3.72
N VAL A 173 -5.64 9.84 -2.75
CA VAL A 173 -4.26 9.39 -2.65
C VAL A 173 -4.23 7.88 -2.88
N HIS A 174 -3.43 7.43 -3.84
CA HIS A 174 -3.41 6.02 -4.24
C HIS A 174 -2.04 5.52 -4.67
N GLY A 175 -1.88 4.20 -4.73
CA GLY A 175 -0.78 3.43 -5.34
C GLY A 175 -1.21 2.73 -6.62
N HIS A 176 -0.85 1.44 -6.78
CA HIS A 176 -1.30 0.51 -7.82
C HIS A 176 -0.98 0.89 -9.28
N HIS A 177 -0.98 2.16 -9.61
CA HIS A 177 -0.75 2.65 -10.98
C HIS A 177 0.75 2.86 -11.20
N ALA A 178 1.48 1.76 -11.29
CA ALA A 178 2.92 1.71 -11.40
C ALA A 178 3.49 2.72 -12.43
N ASN A 179 4.28 3.66 -11.94
CA ASN A 179 4.94 4.68 -12.76
C ASN A 179 6.28 5.08 -12.11
N ALA A 180 7.39 4.74 -12.76
CA ALA A 180 8.73 5.05 -12.23
C ALA A 180 8.98 6.55 -11.97
N GLN A 181 8.18 7.43 -12.56
CA GLN A 181 8.24 8.89 -12.34
C GLN A 181 7.35 9.37 -11.18
N ALA A 182 6.65 8.45 -10.46
CA ALA A 182 5.85 8.87 -9.33
C ALA A 182 6.71 9.60 -8.28
N PRO A 183 6.15 10.58 -7.56
CA PRO A 183 4.72 10.87 -7.43
C PRO A 183 4.13 11.61 -8.63
N ILE A 184 2.98 11.16 -9.11
CA ILE A 184 2.21 11.87 -10.13
C ILE A 184 1.10 12.65 -9.44
N ALA A 185 1.36 13.92 -9.19
CA ALA A 185 0.44 14.81 -8.47
C ALA A 185 -0.45 15.59 -9.45
N GLY A 186 -1.75 15.36 -9.36
CA GLY A 186 -2.79 16.15 -10.01
C GLY A 186 -3.48 17.09 -9.03
N LYS A 187 -4.46 17.86 -9.53
CA LYS A 187 -5.27 18.75 -8.70
C LYS A 187 -6.18 17.98 -7.73
N HIS A 188 -6.68 16.82 -8.16
CA HIS A 188 -7.70 16.06 -7.44
C HIS A 188 -7.24 14.68 -6.98
N LYS A 189 -6.09 14.19 -7.46
CA LYS A 189 -5.51 12.93 -7.02
C LYS A 189 -3.98 12.93 -7.08
N THR A 190 -3.38 12.03 -6.30
CA THR A 190 -1.93 11.77 -6.31
C THR A 190 -1.69 10.27 -6.36
N ASN A 191 -0.94 9.82 -7.36
CA ASN A 191 -0.39 8.47 -7.42
C ASN A 191 1.01 8.45 -6.82
N LEU A 192 1.27 7.57 -5.86
CA LEU A 192 2.55 7.44 -5.17
C LEU A 192 3.36 6.20 -5.62
N ASP A 193 2.76 5.26 -6.38
CA ASP A 193 3.46 4.02 -6.79
C ASP A 193 4.56 4.28 -7.81
N GLY A 194 5.81 4.33 -7.30
CA GLY A 194 7.05 4.52 -8.04
C GLY A 194 7.73 3.22 -8.50
N LEU A 195 7.04 2.07 -8.48
CA LEU A 195 7.68 0.77 -8.75
C LEU A 195 8.84 0.49 -7.77
N ALA A 196 8.66 0.78 -6.51
CA ALA A 196 9.73 0.73 -5.50
C ALA A 196 10.45 -0.62 -5.46
N TRP A 197 9.73 -1.73 -5.69
CA TRP A 197 10.31 -3.07 -5.74
C TRP A 197 11.37 -3.21 -6.83
N LYS A 198 11.24 -2.51 -7.96
CA LYS A 198 12.15 -2.57 -9.10
C LYS A 198 13.17 -1.43 -9.06
N THR A 199 12.73 -0.21 -8.79
CA THR A 199 13.57 1.00 -8.86
C THR A 199 14.45 1.19 -7.63
N GLY A 200 14.17 0.50 -6.54
CA GLY A 200 14.81 0.76 -5.25
C GLY A 200 14.48 2.12 -4.64
N ARG A 201 13.50 2.85 -5.19
CA ARG A 201 13.09 4.20 -4.78
C ARG A 201 11.66 4.20 -4.27
N LEU A 202 11.45 4.61 -3.02
CA LEU A 202 10.13 4.71 -2.39
C LEU A 202 9.86 6.17 -2.00
N VAL A 203 8.72 6.70 -2.43
CA VAL A 203 8.30 8.08 -2.16
C VAL A 203 7.10 8.09 -1.23
N ILE A 204 7.23 8.79 -0.10
CA ILE A 204 6.20 8.92 0.92
C ILE A 204 5.55 10.29 0.76
N GLY A 205 4.24 10.34 0.59
CA GLY A 205 3.49 11.60 0.58
C GLY A 205 3.28 12.13 2.00
N VAL A 206 3.54 13.43 2.20
CA VAL A 206 3.29 14.13 3.47
C VAL A 206 2.14 15.10 3.28
N PHE A 207 1.11 14.99 4.11
CA PHE A 207 -0.11 15.77 4.00
C PHE A 207 -0.34 16.57 5.29
N ASP A 208 -0.62 17.87 5.15
CA ASP A 208 -1.06 18.73 6.24
C ASP A 208 -2.55 18.46 6.52
N ASP A 209 -2.90 18.01 7.71
CA ASP A 209 -4.29 17.66 8.06
C ASP A 209 -5.19 18.90 8.20
N GLY A 210 -4.63 20.09 8.32
CA GLY A 210 -5.34 21.36 8.34
C GLY A 210 -5.66 21.92 6.96
N ARG A 211 -5.12 21.33 5.87
CA ARG A 211 -5.25 21.86 4.51
C ARG A 211 -5.83 20.83 3.54
N PRO A 212 -6.76 21.25 2.65
CA PRO A 212 -7.25 20.39 1.58
C PRO A 212 -6.19 20.20 0.48
N GLY A 213 -6.39 19.16 -0.34
CA GLY A 213 -5.60 18.90 -1.54
C GLY A 213 -4.51 17.85 -1.36
N GLY A 214 -3.56 17.82 -2.30
CA GLY A 214 -2.48 16.84 -2.39
C GLY A 214 -1.42 16.98 -1.32
N ALA A 215 -0.31 16.26 -1.50
CA ALA A 215 0.82 16.30 -0.58
C ALA A 215 1.44 17.71 -0.51
N SER A 216 1.79 18.14 0.69
CA SER A 216 2.54 19.38 0.92
C SER A 216 4.04 19.19 0.72
N GLU A 217 4.50 17.94 0.83
CA GLU A 217 5.90 17.54 0.76
C GLU A 217 6.00 16.05 0.41
N TYR A 218 7.16 15.63 -0.06
CA TYR A 218 7.49 14.23 -0.30
C TYR A 218 8.80 13.87 0.41
N LEU A 219 8.80 12.74 1.13
CA LEU A 219 10.03 12.14 1.64
C LEU A 219 10.42 11.02 0.67
N GLU A 220 11.71 10.90 0.40
CA GLU A 220 12.23 9.86 -0.47
C GLU A 220 13.24 9.00 0.28
N VAL A 221 13.12 7.69 0.13
CA VAL A 221 14.10 6.71 0.61
C VAL A 221 14.53 5.81 -0.53
N SER A 222 15.78 5.37 -0.50
CA SER A 222 16.36 4.54 -1.55
C SER A 222 17.01 3.30 -0.95
N GLY A 223 16.90 2.19 -1.67
CA GLY A 223 17.54 0.91 -1.43
C GLY A 223 18.27 0.44 -2.68
N HIS A 224 18.64 -0.84 -2.73
CA HIS A 224 19.23 -1.42 -3.92
C HIS A 224 18.16 -1.65 -5.01
N GLU A 225 18.51 -1.46 -6.28
CA GLU A 225 17.71 -1.94 -7.42
C GLU A 225 17.71 -3.47 -7.44
N MET A 226 16.61 -4.08 -7.89
CA MET A 226 16.44 -5.54 -8.01
C MET A 226 16.42 -5.97 -9.47
#